data_8c038bd786d765cee5630c6392ec137e
#
_entry.id   8c038bd786d765cee5630c6392ec137e
#
_cell.length_a   1.000
_cell.length_b   1.000
_cell.length_c   1.000
_cell.angle_alpha   90.00
_cell.angle_beta   90.00
_cell.angle_gamma   90.00
#
_symmetry.space_group_name_H-M   'P 1'
#
loop_
_entity.id
_entity.type
_entity.pdbx_description
1 polymer ?
#
loop_
_entity_poly.entity_id
_entity_poly.type
_entity_poly.pdbx_seq_one_letter_code
_entity_poly.pdbx_strand_id
1 'polypeptide(L)'
;MPSFVKALGQAGSCSPGMTPNTGCCSPGAVQRWLPILAWLPDYSMQWLKMDVIAGLSVGLTVIPQALAYAEVAGLPPQYGLYSAFMGCFVYFFLGTSRDVTLGPTAIMSLLVSFYTFHEPAYAVLLAFLSGCIQLVMGFLRLGFLLDFISCPVIKGFTSAATVTIAFGQIKNLLGLQNIPRQFFLQVYHTFLSIGETRLGDAMLGLVCMLLLLVLKLMRDHVPPAHPEMPPGVWLSRGLVWAATTARNALVVSFAALVAYSFEVTGCQPFVLTGETAEGLPPVRTPPFSVTTANGTISFTEMVQDMGAGLAVVPLMGLLESIAVAKAFGKTPATHTPGLTNVLGSLVSSYPITGSFGRTAVNAQSGVCTPAGGLVTGALVLLSLDYLTSQFYYIPKAALAAVIIMAVAPLFDAKIFRTLWRVKRLDLLPLCVTFLLCFWEVQYGILAGALVSLLLLLHAVARPETQVSEGPVVILQPASGLHFPTVEALREAILSRALEASPPRSLVLDCTHVCSVDYTVVLGLGELLQDFHKQGASLVFVGLQVPVLRVLLSADLKGFQHFSTLEEAEKYLGQEPGTQPYNISEDSVLEHKVALLKA
;
A
#
# COMPACT_ATOMS: atom_id res chain seq x y z
N MET A 1 -13.11 -16.53 9.02
CA MET A 1 -11.82 -16.65 8.36
C MET A 1 -11.49 -18.02 7.72
N PRO A 2 -12.26 -19.10 7.86
CA PRO A 2 -11.98 -20.33 7.09
C PRO A 2 -12.50 -20.32 5.65
N SER A 3 -13.38 -19.42 5.26
CA SER A 3 -13.95 -19.34 3.91
C SER A 3 -13.09 -18.56 2.89
N PHE A 4 -12.11 -17.79 3.36
CA PHE A 4 -11.19 -17.03 2.52
C PHE A 4 -10.08 -17.88 1.89
N VAL A 5 -9.73 -19.00 2.53
CA VAL A 5 -8.70 -19.93 2.07
C VAL A 5 -9.22 -20.89 0.98
N LYS A 6 -10.54 -21.12 0.93
CA LYS A 6 -11.15 -22.02 -0.08
C LYS A 6 -11.36 -21.37 -1.45
N ALA A 7 -11.35 -20.05 -1.55
CA ALA A 7 -11.45 -19.32 -2.81
C ALA A 7 -10.11 -19.21 -3.57
N LEU A 8 -8.98 -19.51 -2.93
CA LEU A 8 -7.63 -19.51 -3.52
C LEU A 8 -7.24 -20.85 -4.19
N GLY A 9 -8.09 -21.88 -4.10
CA GLY A 9 -7.81 -23.24 -4.60
C GLY A 9 -8.28 -23.55 -6.02
N GLN A 10 -8.92 -22.63 -6.74
CA GLN A 10 -9.39 -22.86 -8.12
C GLN A 10 -8.87 -21.82 -9.12
N ALA A 11 -7.57 -21.54 -9.09
CA ALA A 11 -6.92 -20.86 -10.21
C ALA A 11 -6.33 -21.93 -11.13
N GLY A 12 -7.04 -22.18 -12.20
CA GLY A 12 -6.67 -23.14 -13.25
C GLY A 12 -5.36 -22.80 -13.93
N SER A 13 -4.68 -23.86 -14.31
CA SER A 13 -3.46 -23.99 -15.09
C SER A 13 -3.32 -22.96 -16.23
N CYS A 14 -2.28 -22.12 -16.17
CA CYS A 14 -1.77 -21.40 -17.33
C CYS A 14 -0.86 -22.29 -18.17
N SER A 15 -1.18 -22.41 -19.44
CA SER A 15 -0.32 -23.02 -20.47
C SER A 15 0.91 -22.15 -20.74
N PRO A 16 2.10 -22.73 -20.93
CA PRO A 16 3.29 -21.99 -21.35
C PRO A 16 3.35 -21.92 -22.88
N GLY A 17 3.42 -20.73 -23.42
CA GLY A 17 3.66 -20.52 -24.84
C GLY A 17 3.30 -19.14 -25.37
N MET A 18 4.10 -18.12 -25.04
CA MET A 18 4.09 -16.89 -25.83
C MET A 18 5.53 -16.36 -25.99
N THR A 19 6.02 -16.48 -27.21
CA THR A 19 7.22 -15.81 -27.72
C THR A 19 7.06 -14.29 -27.68
N PRO A 20 8.11 -13.51 -27.34
CA PRO A 20 8.03 -12.05 -27.32
C PRO A 20 8.09 -11.50 -28.76
N ASN A 21 6.96 -11.09 -29.29
CA ASN A 21 6.91 -10.27 -30.50
C ASN A 21 7.10 -8.81 -30.15
N THR A 22 8.30 -8.31 -30.33
CA THR A 22 8.72 -6.91 -30.12
C THR A 22 8.33 -6.04 -31.32
N GLY A 23 7.09 -5.53 -31.31
CA GLY A 23 6.65 -4.47 -32.21
C GLY A 23 5.82 -3.46 -31.42
N CYS A 24 6.21 -2.17 -31.44
CA CYS A 24 5.50 -1.08 -30.76
C CYS A 24 4.02 -0.88 -31.17
N CYS A 25 3.55 -1.57 -32.21
CA CYS A 25 2.19 -1.51 -32.75
C CYS A 25 1.49 -2.88 -32.79
N SER A 26 1.86 -3.84 -31.92
CA SER A 26 1.11 -5.08 -31.83
C SER A 26 -0.25 -4.84 -31.13
N PRO A 27 -1.35 -5.51 -31.53
CA PRO A 27 -2.66 -5.39 -30.88
C PRO A 27 -2.60 -5.59 -29.36
N GLY A 28 -1.70 -6.43 -28.88
CA GLY A 28 -1.47 -6.67 -27.46
C GLY A 28 -0.80 -5.51 -26.72
N ALA A 29 -0.06 -4.63 -27.42
CA ALA A 29 0.52 -3.43 -26.81
C ALA A 29 -0.57 -2.36 -26.57
N VAL A 30 -1.48 -2.16 -27.52
CA VAL A 30 -2.61 -1.22 -27.40
C VAL A 30 -3.56 -1.65 -26.29
N GLN A 31 -3.86 -2.95 -26.17
CA GLN A 31 -4.70 -3.49 -25.10
C GLN A 31 -4.10 -3.32 -23.68
N ARG A 32 -2.77 -3.25 -23.55
CA ARG A 32 -2.12 -2.94 -22.26
C ARG A 32 -2.33 -1.48 -21.84
N TRP A 33 -2.43 -0.56 -22.78
CA TRP A 33 -2.67 0.87 -22.52
C TRP A 33 -4.16 1.22 -22.40
N LEU A 34 -5.01 0.48 -23.12
CA LEU A 34 -6.46 0.62 -23.13
C LEU A 34 -7.13 -0.72 -22.84
N PRO A 35 -7.20 -1.12 -21.56
CA PRO A 35 -7.77 -2.42 -21.16
C PRO A 35 -9.24 -2.61 -21.56
N ILE A 36 -9.99 -1.54 -21.80
CA ILE A 36 -11.36 -1.61 -22.30
C ILE A 36 -11.46 -2.43 -23.59
N LEU A 37 -10.46 -2.37 -24.47
CA LEU A 37 -10.43 -3.10 -25.73
C LEU A 37 -10.31 -4.62 -25.54
N ALA A 38 -9.92 -5.07 -24.35
CA ALA A 38 -9.79 -6.49 -24.04
C ALA A 38 -11.12 -7.14 -23.60
N TRP A 39 -12.01 -6.40 -22.93
CA TRP A 39 -13.25 -6.97 -22.39
C TRP A 39 -14.52 -6.48 -23.09
N LEU A 40 -14.48 -5.33 -23.79
CA LEU A 40 -15.65 -4.75 -24.47
C LEU A 40 -16.21 -5.66 -25.59
N PRO A 41 -15.39 -6.37 -26.42
CA PRO A 41 -15.92 -7.24 -27.45
C PRO A 41 -16.77 -8.40 -26.92
N ASP A 42 -16.47 -8.90 -25.72
CA ASP A 42 -17.15 -10.03 -25.08
C ASP A 42 -18.31 -9.62 -24.16
N TYR A 43 -18.66 -8.31 -24.17
CA TYR A 43 -19.66 -7.75 -23.27
C TYR A 43 -21.06 -8.28 -23.54
N SER A 44 -21.72 -8.84 -22.52
CA SER A 44 -23.02 -9.47 -22.62
C SER A 44 -24.09 -8.74 -21.80
N MET A 45 -25.39 -8.96 -22.16
CA MET A 45 -26.52 -8.42 -21.39
C MET A 45 -26.59 -8.95 -19.95
N GLN A 46 -26.01 -10.11 -19.68
CA GLN A 46 -25.92 -10.63 -18.32
C GLN A 46 -24.90 -9.83 -17.51
N TRP A 47 -23.76 -9.50 -18.09
CA TRP A 47 -22.75 -8.65 -17.47
C TRP A 47 -23.27 -7.25 -17.20
N LEU A 48 -24.04 -6.66 -18.15
CA LEU A 48 -24.68 -5.37 -17.96
C LEU A 48 -25.57 -5.35 -16.70
N LYS A 49 -26.41 -6.37 -16.50
CA LYS A 49 -27.28 -6.44 -15.32
C LYS A 49 -26.47 -6.49 -14.02
N MET A 50 -25.42 -7.28 -13.99
CA MET A 50 -24.56 -7.41 -12.80
C MET A 50 -23.78 -6.13 -12.54
N ASP A 51 -23.25 -5.49 -13.58
CA ASP A 51 -22.51 -4.23 -13.47
C ASP A 51 -23.41 -3.07 -13.03
N VAL A 52 -24.68 -3.03 -13.48
CA VAL A 52 -25.67 -2.06 -13.00
C VAL A 52 -25.97 -2.26 -11.51
N ILE A 53 -26.20 -3.49 -11.07
CA ILE A 53 -26.46 -3.80 -9.64
C ILE A 53 -25.24 -3.42 -8.79
N ALA A 54 -24.04 -3.79 -9.24
CA ALA A 54 -22.80 -3.46 -8.56
C ALA A 54 -22.56 -1.95 -8.52
N GLY A 55 -22.74 -1.26 -9.65
CA GLY A 55 -22.57 0.19 -9.74
C GLY A 55 -23.56 0.97 -8.88
N LEU A 56 -24.82 0.56 -8.80
CA LEU A 56 -25.80 1.14 -7.87
C LEU A 56 -25.41 0.91 -6.41
N SER A 57 -24.99 -0.30 -6.06
CA SER A 57 -24.57 -0.64 -4.70
C SER A 57 -23.38 0.17 -4.22
N VAL A 58 -22.39 0.34 -5.12
CA VAL A 58 -21.20 1.18 -4.85
C VAL A 58 -21.58 2.65 -4.79
N GLY A 59 -22.43 3.14 -5.72
CA GLY A 59 -22.85 4.54 -5.76
C GLY A 59 -23.57 5.00 -4.52
N LEU A 60 -24.52 4.20 -4.00
CA LEU A 60 -25.20 4.46 -2.73
C LEU A 60 -24.24 4.51 -1.54
N THR A 61 -23.12 3.82 -1.62
CA THR A 61 -22.09 3.86 -0.58
C THR A 61 -21.16 5.07 -0.76
N VAL A 62 -20.83 5.41 -2.02
CA VAL A 62 -19.88 6.47 -2.39
C VAL A 62 -20.39 7.85 -2.01
N ILE A 63 -21.68 8.16 -2.31
CA ILE A 63 -22.22 9.52 -2.12
C ILE A 63 -22.04 10.02 -0.69
N PRO A 64 -22.54 9.36 0.38
CA PRO A 64 -22.36 9.85 1.74
C PRO A 64 -20.90 9.77 2.21
N GLN A 65 -20.11 8.80 1.72
CA GLN A 65 -18.69 8.72 2.03
C GLN A 65 -17.89 9.85 1.40
N ALA A 66 -18.19 10.22 0.16
CA ALA A 66 -17.50 11.29 -0.53
C ALA A 66 -17.71 12.64 0.15
N LEU A 67 -18.96 12.93 0.56
CA LEU A 67 -19.28 14.13 1.35
C LEU A 67 -18.49 14.15 2.67
N ALA A 68 -18.51 13.03 3.38
CA ALA A 68 -17.83 12.87 4.65
C ALA A 68 -16.29 13.01 4.52
N TYR A 69 -15.69 12.45 3.47
CA TYR A 69 -14.24 12.52 3.24
C TYR A 69 -13.78 13.91 2.77
N ALA A 70 -14.63 14.67 2.05
CA ALA A 70 -14.34 16.08 1.77
C ALA A 70 -14.23 16.89 3.06
N GLU A 71 -15.08 16.64 4.04
CA GLU A 71 -14.99 17.30 5.36
C GLU A 71 -13.70 16.92 6.09
N VAL A 72 -13.25 15.64 6.05
CA VAL A 72 -11.94 15.22 6.56
C VAL A 72 -10.80 15.99 5.89
N ALA A 73 -10.88 16.15 4.56
CA ALA A 73 -9.91 16.93 3.80
C ALA A 73 -9.96 18.44 4.10
N GLY A 74 -11.00 18.90 4.81
CA GLY A 74 -11.22 20.30 5.10
C GLY A 74 -11.69 21.10 3.91
N LEU A 75 -12.34 20.42 2.98
CA LEU A 75 -12.91 20.97 1.76
C LEU A 75 -14.44 21.02 1.85
N PRO A 76 -15.09 21.94 1.10
CA PRO A 76 -16.53 21.88 0.93
C PRO A 76 -17.00 20.51 0.41
N PRO A 77 -18.19 20.02 0.82
CA PRO A 77 -18.66 18.66 0.54
C PRO A 77 -18.70 18.29 -0.93
N GLN A 78 -19.01 19.24 -1.82
CA GLN A 78 -19.07 19.01 -3.27
C GLN A 78 -17.76 18.50 -3.87
N TYR A 79 -16.59 18.90 -3.33
CA TYR A 79 -15.29 18.44 -3.83
C TYR A 79 -15.12 16.91 -3.68
N GLY A 80 -15.74 16.31 -2.66
CA GLY A 80 -15.77 14.87 -2.51
C GLY A 80 -16.49 14.16 -3.64
N LEU A 81 -17.65 14.71 -4.06
CA LEU A 81 -18.41 14.17 -5.17
C LEU A 81 -17.71 14.41 -6.53
N TYR A 82 -17.08 15.58 -6.72
CA TYR A 82 -16.25 15.87 -7.89
C TYR A 82 -15.10 14.85 -8.04
N SER A 83 -14.52 14.45 -6.93
CA SER A 83 -13.46 13.44 -6.92
C SER A 83 -13.99 12.02 -7.16
N ALA A 84 -15.19 11.73 -6.71
CA ALA A 84 -15.76 10.38 -6.78
C ALA A 84 -16.14 9.97 -8.20
N PHE A 85 -16.83 10.83 -8.99
CA PHE A 85 -17.30 10.44 -10.32
C PHE A 85 -16.18 10.31 -11.34
N MET A 86 -15.20 11.24 -11.33
CA MET A 86 -14.12 11.22 -12.32
C MET A 86 -13.23 9.99 -12.18
N GLY A 87 -12.97 9.57 -10.92
CA GLY A 87 -12.26 8.32 -10.67
C GLY A 87 -12.92 7.11 -11.34
N CYS A 88 -14.24 7.04 -11.27
CA CYS A 88 -15.02 5.96 -11.88
C CYS A 88 -14.95 5.98 -13.40
N PHE A 89 -15.08 7.16 -14.03
CA PHE A 89 -15.06 7.29 -15.49
C PHE A 89 -13.70 6.97 -16.10
N VAL A 90 -12.62 7.49 -15.51
CA VAL A 90 -11.27 7.21 -16.01
C VAL A 90 -10.96 5.72 -15.86
N TYR A 91 -11.36 5.12 -14.73
CA TYR A 91 -11.10 3.72 -14.47
C TYR A 91 -11.90 2.77 -15.40
N PHE A 92 -13.07 3.20 -15.89
CA PHE A 92 -13.81 2.45 -16.90
C PHE A 92 -12.98 2.19 -18.16
N PHE A 93 -12.20 3.18 -18.63
CA PHE A 93 -11.36 3.04 -19.83
C PHE A 93 -10.02 2.33 -19.55
N LEU A 94 -9.42 2.63 -18.41
CA LEU A 94 -8.04 2.26 -18.08
C LEU A 94 -7.91 1.19 -16.99
N GLY A 95 -9.04 0.76 -16.43
CA GLY A 95 -9.05 -0.22 -15.34
C GLY A 95 -8.62 -1.61 -15.79
N THR A 96 -7.61 -2.16 -15.12
CA THR A 96 -7.14 -3.54 -15.33
C THR A 96 -7.88 -4.57 -14.48
N SER A 97 -8.55 -4.13 -13.41
CA SER A 97 -9.32 -4.98 -12.51
C SER A 97 -10.79 -4.59 -12.52
N ARG A 98 -11.67 -5.56 -12.65
CA ARG A 98 -13.12 -5.34 -12.58
C ARG A 98 -13.59 -4.88 -11.20
N ASP A 99 -12.89 -5.28 -10.14
CA ASP A 99 -13.32 -5.10 -8.76
C ASP A 99 -12.93 -3.73 -8.20
N VAL A 100 -11.78 -3.18 -8.61
CA VAL A 100 -11.20 -1.96 -8.05
C VAL A 100 -12.04 -0.73 -8.37
N THR A 101 -12.26 0.10 -7.35
CA THR A 101 -12.90 1.41 -7.48
C THR A 101 -11.96 2.50 -7.03
N LEU A 102 -11.76 3.52 -7.89
CA LEU A 102 -10.99 4.72 -7.55
C LEU A 102 -11.91 5.83 -7.05
N GLY A 103 -11.42 6.65 -6.14
CA GLY A 103 -12.14 7.81 -5.62
C GLY A 103 -11.57 8.26 -4.26
N PRO A 104 -12.23 9.21 -3.58
CA PRO A 104 -11.78 9.72 -2.30
C PRO A 104 -11.72 8.62 -1.23
N THR A 105 -10.65 8.60 -0.43
CA THR A 105 -10.49 7.70 0.73
C THR A 105 -10.22 8.51 1.99
N ALA A 106 -10.55 7.95 3.15
CA ALA A 106 -10.37 8.63 4.42
C ALA A 106 -8.88 9.00 4.68
N ILE A 107 -7.98 8.08 4.33
CA ILE A 107 -6.54 8.25 4.52
C ILE A 107 -6.00 9.35 3.61
N MET A 108 -6.35 9.30 2.32
CA MET A 108 -5.93 10.32 1.37
C MET A 108 -6.51 11.69 1.72
N SER A 109 -7.76 11.74 2.15
CA SER A 109 -8.42 12.98 2.61
C SER A 109 -7.72 13.57 3.82
N LEU A 110 -7.31 12.74 4.79
CA LEU A 110 -6.49 13.19 5.91
C LEU A 110 -5.15 13.77 5.44
N LEU A 111 -4.44 13.07 4.54
CA LEU A 111 -3.18 13.58 3.99
C LEU A 111 -3.34 14.92 3.29
N VAL A 112 -4.36 15.04 2.44
CA VAL A 112 -4.66 16.29 1.73
C VAL A 112 -4.98 17.43 2.69
N SER A 113 -5.63 17.16 3.83
CA SER A 113 -6.03 18.18 4.80
C SER A 113 -4.87 19.00 5.36
N PHE A 114 -3.67 18.45 5.40
CA PHE A 114 -2.46 19.15 5.85
C PHE A 114 -1.96 20.19 4.84
N TYR A 115 -2.37 20.07 3.57
CA TYR A 115 -1.89 20.90 2.45
C TYR A 115 -2.98 21.76 1.81
N THR A 116 -4.19 21.78 2.34
CA THR A 116 -5.29 22.60 1.80
C THR A 116 -5.21 24.06 2.23
N PHE A 117 -4.57 24.36 3.35
CA PHE A 117 -4.43 25.73 3.89
C PHE A 117 -5.73 26.54 3.88
N HIS A 118 -6.88 25.87 4.01
CA HIS A 118 -8.25 26.39 3.93
C HIS A 118 -8.70 26.90 2.53
N GLU A 119 -7.85 26.71 1.49
CA GLU A 119 -8.16 27.08 0.11
C GLU A 119 -8.28 25.83 -0.78
N PRO A 120 -9.44 25.55 -1.38
CA PRO A 120 -9.63 24.38 -2.23
C PRO A 120 -8.69 24.31 -3.42
N ALA A 121 -8.18 25.45 -3.88
CA ALA A 121 -7.24 25.54 -4.98
C ALA A 121 -5.95 24.72 -4.76
N TYR A 122 -5.45 24.69 -3.52
CA TYR A 122 -4.28 23.89 -3.16
C TYR A 122 -4.54 22.39 -3.35
N ALA A 123 -5.71 21.90 -2.96
CA ALA A 123 -6.06 20.49 -3.13
C ALA A 123 -6.17 20.09 -4.60
N VAL A 124 -6.74 20.96 -5.44
CA VAL A 124 -6.86 20.71 -6.89
C VAL A 124 -5.48 20.75 -7.57
N LEU A 125 -4.62 21.72 -7.22
CA LEU A 125 -3.25 21.77 -7.71
C LEU A 125 -2.43 20.57 -7.26
N LEU A 126 -2.60 20.15 -6.01
CA LEU A 126 -1.95 18.96 -5.47
C LEU A 126 -2.40 17.69 -6.23
N ALA A 127 -3.67 17.58 -6.63
CA ALA A 127 -4.16 16.47 -7.47
C ALA A 127 -3.44 16.46 -8.82
N PHE A 128 -3.30 17.61 -9.47
CA PHE A 128 -2.62 17.74 -10.75
C PHE A 128 -1.13 17.33 -10.63
N LEU A 129 -0.40 17.94 -9.71
CA LEU A 129 1.03 17.68 -9.53
C LEU A 129 1.30 16.23 -9.09
N SER A 130 0.51 15.74 -8.13
CA SER A 130 0.57 14.35 -7.69
C SER A 130 0.29 13.38 -8.85
N GLY A 131 -0.71 13.68 -9.67
CA GLY A 131 -1.02 12.90 -10.87
C GLY A 131 0.12 12.88 -11.88
N CYS A 132 0.76 14.02 -12.14
CA CYS A 132 1.93 14.10 -13.02
C CYS A 132 3.09 13.27 -12.48
N ILE A 133 3.39 13.36 -11.18
CA ILE A 133 4.45 12.56 -10.54
C ILE A 133 4.13 11.07 -10.66
N GLN A 134 2.90 10.65 -10.37
CA GLN A 134 2.47 9.26 -10.50
C GLN A 134 2.57 8.75 -11.94
N LEU A 135 2.25 9.57 -12.94
CA LEU A 135 2.43 9.22 -14.35
C LEU A 135 3.90 9.00 -14.69
N VAL A 136 4.78 9.91 -14.28
CA VAL A 136 6.22 9.76 -14.49
C VAL A 136 6.73 8.49 -13.83
N MET A 137 6.33 8.21 -12.58
CA MET A 137 6.68 6.98 -11.88
C MET A 137 6.15 5.73 -12.61
N GLY A 138 4.94 5.80 -13.16
CA GLY A 138 4.34 4.73 -13.95
C GLY A 138 5.11 4.45 -15.25
N PHE A 139 5.48 5.49 -16.00
CA PHE A 139 6.29 5.37 -17.23
C PHE A 139 7.69 4.84 -16.96
N LEU A 140 8.36 5.33 -15.93
CA LEU A 140 9.70 4.88 -15.52
C LEU A 140 9.66 3.52 -14.80
N ARG A 141 8.48 2.92 -14.62
CA ARG A 141 8.28 1.66 -13.91
C ARG A 141 8.86 1.66 -12.49
N LEU A 142 8.80 2.81 -11.82
CA LEU A 142 9.32 2.99 -10.46
C LEU A 142 8.45 2.36 -9.37
N GLY A 143 7.46 1.54 -9.74
CA GLY A 143 6.62 0.81 -8.78
C GLY A 143 7.40 -0.05 -7.78
N PHE A 144 8.63 -0.48 -8.14
CA PHE A 144 9.51 -1.21 -7.23
C PHE A 144 9.93 -0.40 -6.00
N LEU A 145 9.91 0.94 -6.05
CA LEU A 145 10.22 1.78 -4.89
C LEU A 145 9.25 1.55 -3.74
N LEU A 146 8.01 1.15 -4.05
CA LEU A 146 7.00 0.85 -3.05
C LEU A 146 7.27 -0.48 -2.33
N ASP A 147 8.05 -1.38 -2.92
CA ASP A 147 8.45 -2.64 -2.30
C ASP A 147 9.45 -2.41 -1.13
N PHE A 148 10.11 -1.24 -1.07
CA PHE A 148 10.97 -0.84 0.06
C PHE A 148 10.18 -0.36 1.28
N ILE A 149 8.88 -0.05 1.14
CA ILE A 149 8.02 0.29 2.27
C ILE A 149 7.53 -1.01 2.90
N SER A 150 8.03 -1.32 4.09
CA SER A 150 7.69 -2.57 4.76
C SER A 150 6.24 -2.62 5.27
N CYS A 151 5.68 -3.81 5.36
CA CYS A 151 4.32 -4.01 5.88
C CYS A 151 4.10 -3.41 7.30
N PRO A 152 5.03 -3.50 8.26
CA PRO A 152 4.92 -2.84 9.55
C PRO A 152 4.74 -1.31 9.46
N VAL A 153 5.45 -0.64 8.54
CA VAL A 153 5.32 0.81 8.32
C VAL A 153 3.92 1.15 7.82
N ILE A 154 3.42 0.43 6.83
CA ILE A 154 2.07 0.63 6.29
C ILE A 154 1.01 0.42 7.38
N LYS A 155 1.14 -0.64 8.18
CA LYS A 155 0.22 -0.95 9.28
C LYS A 155 0.30 0.07 10.42
N GLY A 156 1.49 0.55 10.75
CA GLY A 156 1.70 1.61 11.73
C GLY A 156 1.00 2.90 11.30
N PHE A 157 1.23 3.32 10.05
CA PHE A 157 0.59 4.49 9.45
C PHE A 157 -0.93 4.36 9.38
N THR A 158 -1.48 3.25 8.84
CA THR A 158 -2.93 3.08 8.73
C THR A 158 -3.61 3.05 10.09
N SER A 159 -2.97 2.48 11.11
CA SER A 159 -3.48 2.48 12.49
C SER A 159 -3.48 3.88 13.10
N ALA A 160 -2.41 4.65 12.94
CA ALA A 160 -2.33 6.03 13.42
C ALA A 160 -3.34 6.94 12.69
N ALA A 161 -3.43 6.83 11.36
CA ALA A 161 -4.41 7.56 10.56
C ALA A 161 -5.85 7.25 10.99
N THR A 162 -6.16 5.98 11.27
CA THR A 162 -7.47 5.56 11.78
C THR A 162 -7.81 6.24 13.09
N VAL A 163 -6.87 6.27 14.05
CA VAL A 163 -7.06 6.93 15.35
C VAL A 163 -7.24 8.43 15.15
N THR A 164 -6.40 9.06 14.34
CA THR A 164 -6.45 10.50 14.06
C THR A 164 -7.78 10.89 13.40
N ILE A 165 -8.23 10.15 12.39
CA ILE A 165 -9.50 10.41 11.70
C ILE A 165 -10.67 10.20 12.66
N ALA A 166 -10.70 9.06 13.37
CA ALA A 166 -11.81 8.75 14.28
C ALA A 166 -11.91 9.78 15.40
N PHE A 167 -10.77 10.16 15.99
CA PHE A 167 -10.75 11.20 17.04
C PHE A 167 -11.12 12.58 16.47
N GLY A 168 -10.69 12.88 15.24
CA GLY A 168 -11.03 14.10 14.51
C GLY A 168 -12.53 14.30 14.30
N GLN A 169 -13.30 13.19 14.27
CA GLN A 169 -14.74 13.23 14.10
C GLN A 169 -15.51 13.38 15.43
N ILE A 170 -14.88 13.22 16.58
CA ILE A 170 -15.54 13.39 17.88
C ILE A 170 -16.13 14.79 18.04
N LYS A 171 -15.43 15.82 17.58
CA LYS A 171 -15.94 17.20 17.60
C LYS A 171 -17.27 17.34 16.83
N ASN A 172 -17.38 16.72 15.65
CA ASN A 172 -18.58 16.75 14.83
C ASN A 172 -19.70 15.92 15.47
N LEU A 173 -19.35 14.79 16.09
CA LEU A 173 -20.28 13.92 16.80
C LEU A 173 -20.89 14.63 18.01
N LEU A 174 -20.09 15.44 18.72
CA LEU A 174 -20.52 16.21 19.92
C LEU A 174 -21.02 17.62 19.57
N GLY A 175 -20.99 18.03 18.30
CA GLY A 175 -21.39 19.36 17.86
C GLY A 175 -20.47 20.50 18.31
N LEU A 176 -19.19 20.19 18.64
CA LEU A 176 -18.22 21.16 19.11
C LEU A 176 -17.68 22.00 17.95
N GLN A 177 -17.47 23.30 18.17
CA GLN A 177 -16.95 24.25 17.19
C GLN A 177 -15.55 24.77 17.60
N ASN A 178 -14.82 25.33 16.63
CA ASN A 178 -13.51 25.98 16.83
C ASN A 178 -12.40 25.09 17.44
N ILE A 179 -12.41 23.80 17.14
CA ILE A 179 -11.37 22.87 17.60
C ILE A 179 -10.26 22.78 16.54
N PRO A 180 -8.96 22.99 16.94
CA PRO A 180 -7.83 22.92 16.02
C PRO A 180 -7.68 21.53 15.39
N ARG A 181 -6.95 21.48 14.24
CA ARG A 181 -6.78 20.22 13.48
C ARG A 181 -5.60 19.36 13.95
N GLN A 182 -4.60 19.96 14.61
CA GLN A 182 -3.45 19.22 15.13
C GLN A 182 -3.88 18.22 16.20
N PHE A 183 -3.50 16.97 16.07
CA PHE A 183 -4.01 15.87 16.89
C PHE A 183 -3.93 16.15 18.41
N PHE A 184 -2.77 16.52 18.93
CA PHE A 184 -2.61 16.77 20.37
C PHE A 184 -3.42 17.96 20.86
N LEU A 185 -3.42 19.05 20.11
CA LEU A 185 -4.24 20.24 20.43
C LEU A 185 -5.74 19.91 20.32
N GLN A 186 -6.13 19.11 19.33
CA GLN A 186 -7.50 18.66 19.16
C GLN A 186 -7.95 17.82 20.34
N VAL A 187 -7.12 16.87 20.82
CA VAL A 187 -7.42 16.08 22.02
C VAL A 187 -7.62 17.01 23.22
N TYR A 188 -6.68 17.92 23.45
CA TYR A 188 -6.74 18.85 24.59
C TYR A 188 -8.00 19.74 24.54
N HIS A 189 -8.26 20.40 23.41
CA HIS A 189 -9.43 21.28 23.26
C HIS A 189 -10.76 20.52 23.29
N THR A 190 -10.82 19.30 22.78
CA THR A 190 -12.04 18.46 22.86
C THR A 190 -12.41 18.17 24.33
N PHE A 191 -11.40 17.84 25.16
CA PHE A 191 -11.68 17.60 26.59
C PHE A 191 -12.00 18.91 27.34
N LEU A 192 -11.39 20.02 26.97
CA LEU A 192 -11.68 21.32 27.58
C LEU A 192 -13.11 21.79 27.26
N SER A 193 -13.56 21.61 26.02
CA SER A 193 -14.88 22.06 25.55
C SER A 193 -15.98 21.01 25.69
N ILE A 194 -15.75 19.91 26.41
CA ILE A 194 -16.73 18.82 26.55
C ILE A 194 -18.04 19.29 27.20
N GLY A 195 -17.98 20.35 28.03
CA GLY A 195 -19.16 20.95 28.64
C GLY A 195 -20.07 21.71 27.65
N GLU A 196 -19.56 22.05 26.45
CA GLU A 196 -20.31 22.74 25.38
C GLU A 196 -20.99 21.75 24.42
N THR A 197 -20.99 20.46 24.76
CA THR A 197 -21.57 19.39 23.91
C THR A 197 -23.05 19.66 23.63
N ARG A 198 -23.42 19.63 22.35
CA ARG A 198 -24.82 19.69 21.92
C ARG A 198 -25.46 18.33 22.05
N LEU A 199 -26.38 18.17 23.00
CA LEU A 199 -27.06 16.90 23.26
C LEU A 199 -27.77 16.35 22.01
N GLY A 200 -28.35 17.21 21.16
CA GLY A 200 -28.99 16.81 19.91
C GLY A 200 -28.04 16.08 18.97
N ASP A 201 -26.88 16.68 18.68
CA ASP A 201 -25.86 16.10 17.82
C ASP A 201 -25.29 14.79 18.41
N ALA A 202 -24.97 14.79 19.71
CA ALA A 202 -24.42 13.61 20.37
C ALA A 202 -25.41 12.43 20.36
N MET A 203 -26.69 12.67 20.64
CA MET A 203 -27.72 11.63 20.60
C MET A 203 -27.95 11.09 19.18
N LEU A 204 -28.08 12.00 18.20
CA LEU A 204 -28.27 11.60 16.80
C LEU A 204 -27.05 10.82 16.28
N GLY A 205 -25.83 11.29 16.58
CA GLY A 205 -24.60 10.62 16.18
C GLY A 205 -24.47 9.22 16.79
N LEU A 206 -24.82 9.06 18.08
CA LEU A 206 -24.82 7.77 18.74
C LEU A 206 -25.85 6.81 18.12
N VAL A 207 -27.05 7.27 17.83
CA VAL A 207 -28.10 6.49 17.15
C VAL A 207 -27.62 6.07 15.76
N CYS A 208 -27.01 6.99 14.98
CA CYS A 208 -26.46 6.67 13.67
C CYS A 208 -25.35 5.61 13.76
N MET A 209 -24.43 5.71 14.72
CA MET A 209 -23.38 4.71 14.94
C MET A 209 -23.98 3.34 15.28
N LEU A 210 -24.98 3.30 16.16
CA LEU A 210 -25.64 2.06 16.56
C LEU A 210 -26.35 1.41 15.37
N LEU A 211 -27.10 2.19 14.58
CA LEU A 211 -27.76 1.70 13.37
C LEU A 211 -26.76 1.14 12.35
N LEU A 212 -25.65 1.85 12.10
CA LEU A 212 -24.59 1.39 11.21
C LEU A 212 -23.94 0.09 11.71
N LEU A 213 -23.74 -0.04 13.03
CA LEU A 213 -23.18 -1.24 13.64
C LEU A 213 -24.15 -2.42 13.51
N VAL A 214 -25.44 -2.24 13.82
CA VAL A 214 -26.46 -3.28 13.68
C VAL A 214 -26.56 -3.76 12.23
N LEU A 215 -26.65 -2.83 11.26
CA LEU A 215 -26.69 -3.19 9.85
C LEU A 215 -25.40 -3.91 9.39
N LYS A 216 -24.24 -3.54 9.93
CA LYS A 216 -22.99 -4.24 9.67
C LYS A 216 -23.00 -5.67 10.21
N LEU A 217 -23.45 -5.85 11.46
CA LEU A 217 -23.55 -7.17 12.08
C LEU A 217 -24.57 -8.05 11.35
N MET A 218 -25.70 -7.49 10.94
CA MET A 218 -26.69 -8.22 10.13
C MET A 218 -26.08 -8.74 8.82
N ARG A 219 -25.25 -7.94 8.16
CA ARG A 219 -24.56 -8.37 6.95
C ARG A 219 -23.61 -9.55 7.19
N ASP A 220 -22.88 -9.52 8.29
CA ASP A 220 -21.90 -10.56 8.62
C ASP A 220 -22.57 -11.91 8.98
N HIS A 221 -23.86 -11.90 9.39
CA HIS A 221 -24.64 -13.07 9.75
C HIS A 221 -25.54 -13.61 8.64
N VAL A 222 -25.65 -12.93 7.48
CA VAL A 222 -26.45 -13.44 6.36
C VAL A 222 -25.71 -14.61 5.69
N PRO A 223 -26.27 -15.85 5.74
CA PRO A 223 -25.61 -17.02 5.16
C PRO A 223 -25.58 -16.96 3.63
N PRO A 224 -24.63 -17.63 2.94
CA PRO A 224 -24.52 -17.62 1.48
C PRO A 224 -25.78 -18.15 0.78
N ALA A 225 -26.11 -17.68 -0.43
CA ALA A 225 -27.32 -18.10 -1.16
C ALA A 225 -27.20 -19.56 -1.62
N HIS A 226 -28.25 -20.35 -1.35
CA HIS A 226 -28.43 -21.67 -1.96
C HIS A 226 -29.53 -21.61 -3.02
N PRO A 227 -29.39 -22.30 -4.17
CA PRO A 227 -30.37 -22.25 -5.28
C PRO A 227 -31.75 -22.80 -4.94
N GLU A 228 -31.91 -23.59 -3.88
CA GLU A 228 -33.15 -24.27 -3.51
C GLU A 228 -34.00 -23.54 -2.45
N MET A 229 -33.79 -22.23 -2.24
CA MET A 229 -34.55 -21.49 -1.22
C MET A 229 -35.95 -21.11 -1.69
N PRO A 230 -36.98 -21.11 -0.77
CA PRO A 230 -38.31 -20.62 -1.10
C PRO A 230 -38.28 -19.14 -1.51
N PRO A 231 -39.16 -18.70 -2.45
CA PRO A 231 -39.15 -17.35 -2.99
C PRO A 231 -39.33 -16.24 -1.95
N GLY A 232 -40.05 -16.48 -0.87
CA GLY A 232 -40.19 -15.52 0.23
C GLY A 232 -38.90 -15.31 1.04
N VAL A 233 -38.12 -16.36 1.25
CA VAL A 233 -36.81 -16.28 1.92
C VAL A 233 -35.79 -15.59 1.00
N TRP A 234 -35.87 -15.84 -0.29
CA TRP A 234 -35.02 -15.16 -1.28
C TRP A 234 -35.27 -13.65 -1.32
N LEU A 235 -36.54 -13.22 -1.30
CA LEU A 235 -36.91 -11.81 -1.30
C LEU A 235 -36.49 -11.09 -0.01
N SER A 236 -36.78 -11.68 1.17
CA SER A 236 -36.39 -11.10 2.47
C SER A 236 -34.87 -10.94 2.58
N ARG A 237 -34.14 -11.91 2.07
CA ARG A 237 -32.69 -11.90 2.02
C ARG A 237 -32.15 -10.84 1.04
N GLY A 238 -32.75 -10.69 -0.14
CA GLY A 238 -32.40 -9.64 -1.09
C GLY A 238 -32.60 -8.24 -0.47
N LEU A 239 -33.68 -8.06 0.27
CA LEU A 239 -33.96 -6.83 1.03
C LEU A 239 -32.92 -6.56 2.11
N VAL A 240 -32.56 -7.56 2.91
CA VAL A 240 -31.52 -7.44 3.95
C VAL A 240 -30.16 -7.12 3.30
N TRP A 241 -29.83 -7.82 2.21
CA TRP A 241 -28.59 -7.54 1.47
C TRP A 241 -28.56 -6.10 0.92
N ALA A 242 -29.65 -5.63 0.31
CA ALA A 242 -29.75 -4.27 -0.21
C ALA A 242 -29.65 -3.22 0.91
N ALA A 243 -30.39 -3.40 2.01
CA ALA A 243 -30.36 -2.50 3.16
C ALA A 243 -28.97 -2.44 3.81
N THR A 244 -28.31 -3.59 3.99
CA THR A 244 -26.97 -3.64 4.60
C THR A 244 -25.88 -3.10 3.67
N THR A 245 -26.06 -3.19 2.36
CA THR A 245 -25.15 -2.61 1.36
C THR A 245 -25.32 -1.08 1.31
N ALA A 246 -26.55 -0.60 1.26
CA ALA A 246 -26.89 0.83 1.22
C ALA A 246 -26.92 1.49 2.62
N ARG A 247 -26.43 0.82 3.68
CA ARG A 247 -26.54 1.26 5.08
C ARG A 247 -26.11 2.72 5.31
N ASN A 248 -25.03 3.18 4.66
CA ASN A 248 -24.53 4.54 4.82
C ASN A 248 -25.55 5.56 4.26
N ALA A 249 -26.08 5.30 3.07
CA ALA A 249 -27.10 6.15 2.45
C ALA A 249 -28.40 6.16 3.28
N LEU A 250 -28.85 4.98 3.75
CA LEU A 250 -30.05 4.87 4.57
C LEU A 250 -29.95 5.66 5.88
N VAL A 251 -28.82 5.51 6.59
CA VAL A 251 -28.62 6.19 7.89
C VAL A 251 -28.48 7.69 7.71
N VAL A 252 -27.75 8.16 6.67
CA VAL A 252 -27.60 9.58 6.38
C VAL A 252 -28.94 10.19 5.94
N SER A 253 -29.71 9.50 5.07
CA SER A 253 -31.05 9.96 4.66
C SER A 253 -32.02 10.02 5.83
N PHE A 254 -31.99 9.03 6.74
CA PHE A 254 -32.77 9.04 7.97
C PHE A 254 -32.40 10.26 8.84
N ALA A 255 -31.12 10.50 9.06
CA ALA A 255 -30.64 11.64 9.83
C ALA A 255 -31.02 12.98 9.19
N ALA A 256 -30.93 13.09 7.87
CA ALA A 256 -31.35 14.28 7.14
C ALA A 256 -32.88 14.53 7.25
N LEU A 257 -33.68 13.47 7.20
CA LEU A 257 -35.12 13.56 7.38
C LEU A 257 -35.48 14.04 8.80
N VAL A 258 -34.79 13.52 9.82
CA VAL A 258 -34.94 13.97 11.21
C VAL A 258 -34.57 15.47 11.32
N ALA A 259 -33.44 15.87 10.78
CA ALA A 259 -33.00 17.26 10.81
C ALA A 259 -33.98 18.20 10.07
N TYR A 260 -34.49 17.78 8.90
CA TYR A 260 -35.52 18.50 8.16
C TYR A 260 -36.81 18.68 8.98
N SER A 261 -37.25 17.63 9.69
CA SER A 261 -38.45 17.69 10.55
C SER A 261 -38.30 18.72 11.65
N PHE A 262 -37.12 18.86 12.26
CA PHE A 262 -36.84 19.89 13.26
C PHE A 262 -36.75 21.29 12.63
N GLU A 263 -36.17 21.45 11.43
CA GLU A 263 -36.13 22.74 10.72
C GLU A 263 -37.53 23.29 10.45
N VAL A 264 -38.46 22.44 9.98
CA VAL A 264 -39.86 22.84 9.73
C VAL A 264 -40.56 23.27 11.01
N THR A 265 -40.19 22.73 12.17
CA THR A 265 -40.75 23.13 13.47
C THR A 265 -40.10 24.41 14.03
N GLY A 266 -39.10 24.99 13.33
CA GLY A 266 -38.40 26.22 13.73
C GLY A 266 -37.39 26.02 14.87
N CYS A 267 -37.06 24.79 15.23
CA CYS A 267 -36.07 24.47 16.25
C CYS A 267 -34.98 23.58 15.62
N GLN A 268 -33.76 24.07 15.49
CA GLN A 268 -32.65 23.29 14.89
C GLN A 268 -31.59 22.94 15.95
N PRO A 269 -31.67 21.73 16.53
CA PRO A 269 -30.72 21.30 17.54
C PRO A 269 -29.41 20.76 16.96
N PHE A 270 -29.33 20.60 15.62
CA PHE A 270 -28.21 19.94 14.95
C PHE A 270 -27.31 20.93 14.20
N VAL A 271 -26.01 20.60 14.10
CA VAL A 271 -25.06 21.27 13.21
C VAL A 271 -25.18 20.66 11.82
N LEU A 272 -25.73 21.40 10.88
CA LEU A 272 -25.91 20.97 9.50
C LEU A 272 -24.63 21.15 8.67
N THR A 273 -24.56 20.42 7.55
CA THR A 273 -23.44 20.50 6.61
C THR A 273 -23.36 21.89 5.97
N GLY A 274 -24.49 22.57 5.77
CA GLY A 274 -24.58 23.91 5.20
C GLY A 274 -24.75 23.90 3.69
N GLU A 275 -24.73 25.10 3.10
CA GLU A 275 -24.93 25.29 1.67
C GLU A 275 -23.80 24.61 0.87
N THR A 276 -24.17 23.78 -0.07
CA THR A 276 -23.30 23.18 -1.08
C THR A 276 -23.53 23.86 -2.41
N ALA A 277 -22.45 24.14 -3.14
CA ALA A 277 -22.61 24.71 -4.49
C ALA A 277 -23.38 23.75 -5.39
N GLU A 278 -24.44 24.25 -6.01
CA GLU A 278 -25.28 23.49 -6.93
C GLU A 278 -24.62 23.36 -8.30
N GLY A 279 -24.85 22.22 -8.95
CA GLY A 279 -24.50 21.95 -10.33
C GLY A 279 -23.22 21.15 -10.53
N LEU A 280 -23.01 20.82 -11.80
CA LEU A 280 -21.86 20.03 -12.24
C LEU A 280 -20.55 20.82 -12.09
N PRO A 281 -19.43 20.15 -11.82
CA PRO A 281 -18.14 20.81 -11.69
C PRO A 281 -17.76 21.51 -13.00
N PRO A 282 -17.34 22.77 -12.96
CA PRO A 282 -16.85 23.43 -14.15
C PRO A 282 -15.55 22.79 -14.61
N VAL A 283 -15.44 22.49 -15.91
CA VAL A 283 -14.17 22.04 -16.50
C VAL A 283 -13.24 23.25 -16.59
N ARG A 284 -12.19 23.24 -15.79
CA ARG A 284 -11.18 24.32 -15.72
C ARG A 284 -9.78 23.72 -15.67
N THR A 285 -8.80 24.48 -16.14
CA THR A 285 -7.39 24.18 -15.83
C THR A 285 -7.15 24.29 -14.34
N PRO A 286 -6.27 23.45 -13.77
CA PRO A 286 -5.90 23.55 -12.36
C PRO A 286 -5.46 24.99 -12.03
N PRO A 287 -5.80 25.52 -10.85
CA PRO A 287 -5.43 26.88 -10.48
C PRO A 287 -3.92 26.96 -10.23
N PHE A 288 -3.20 27.74 -11.03
CA PHE A 288 -1.78 27.99 -10.87
C PHE A 288 -1.48 29.29 -10.08
N SER A 289 -2.51 29.99 -9.67
CA SER A 289 -2.43 31.14 -8.76
C SER A 289 -3.74 31.31 -8.03
N VAL A 290 -3.69 31.83 -6.82
CA VAL A 290 -4.86 32.08 -5.96
C VAL A 290 -4.84 33.53 -5.52
N THR A 291 -5.95 34.23 -5.71
CA THR A 291 -6.17 35.58 -5.15
C THR A 291 -6.85 35.45 -3.79
N THR A 292 -6.11 35.76 -2.73
CA THR A 292 -6.62 35.86 -1.35
C THR A 292 -6.79 37.32 -0.96
N ALA A 293 -7.49 37.59 0.14
CA ALA A 293 -7.66 38.95 0.68
C ALA A 293 -6.31 39.67 0.94
N ASN A 294 -5.24 38.91 1.12
CA ASN A 294 -3.88 39.42 1.45
C ASN A 294 -2.97 39.53 0.20
N GLY A 295 -3.43 39.19 -0.99
CA GLY A 295 -2.66 39.27 -2.24
C GLY A 295 -2.82 38.02 -3.14
N THR A 296 -2.11 38.02 -4.25
CA THR A 296 -2.06 36.85 -5.16
C THR A 296 -0.89 35.96 -4.79
N ILE A 297 -1.19 34.72 -4.45
CA ILE A 297 -0.19 33.66 -4.21
C ILE A 297 0.20 33.08 -5.56
N SER A 298 1.50 33.07 -5.86
CA SER A 298 2.03 32.54 -7.11
C SER A 298 2.14 31.01 -7.09
N PHE A 299 2.29 30.39 -8.27
CA PHE A 299 2.52 28.94 -8.40
C PHE A 299 3.73 28.46 -7.58
N THR A 300 4.83 29.20 -7.60
CA THR A 300 6.06 28.84 -6.89
C THR A 300 5.87 28.84 -5.37
N GLU A 301 5.13 29.80 -4.83
CA GLU A 301 4.77 29.85 -3.42
C GLU A 301 3.88 28.66 -3.04
N MET A 302 2.84 28.38 -3.85
CA MET A 302 1.96 27.22 -3.60
C MET A 302 2.75 25.89 -3.59
N VAL A 303 3.72 25.72 -4.49
CA VAL A 303 4.59 24.52 -4.55
C VAL A 303 5.51 24.44 -3.33
N GLN A 304 6.06 25.57 -2.89
CA GLN A 304 6.89 25.62 -1.68
C GLN A 304 6.09 25.28 -0.42
N ASP A 305 4.87 25.81 -0.29
CA ASP A 305 3.97 25.52 0.83
C ASP A 305 3.60 24.03 0.91
N MET A 306 3.35 23.40 -0.25
CA MET A 306 3.06 21.97 -0.30
C MET A 306 4.26 21.08 0.07
N GLY A 307 5.48 21.55 -0.18
CA GLY A 307 6.73 20.93 0.26
C GLY A 307 6.77 19.40 0.13
N ALA A 308 6.90 18.72 1.28
CA ALA A 308 6.95 17.24 1.33
C ALA A 308 5.67 16.54 0.85
N GLY A 309 4.53 17.25 0.82
CA GLY A 309 3.27 16.71 0.31
C GLY A 309 3.36 16.25 -1.14
N LEU A 310 4.18 16.93 -1.96
CA LEU A 310 4.43 16.55 -3.36
C LEU A 310 5.13 15.19 -3.53
N ALA A 311 5.81 14.69 -2.50
CA ALA A 311 6.38 13.36 -2.50
C ALA A 311 5.44 12.34 -1.82
N VAL A 312 4.90 12.69 -0.66
CA VAL A 312 4.12 11.76 0.18
C VAL A 312 2.77 11.42 -0.45
N VAL A 313 2.03 12.41 -0.96
CA VAL A 313 0.70 12.18 -1.53
C VAL A 313 0.72 11.25 -2.75
N PRO A 314 1.58 11.46 -3.78
CA PRO A 314 1.63 10.55 -4.91
C PRO A 314 2.11 9.15 -4.54
N LEU A 315 3.11 9.02 -3.64
CA LEU A 315 3.60 7.73 -3.18
C LEU A 315 2.52 6.94 -2.44
N MET A 316 1.79 7.59 -1.52
CA MET A 316 0.71 6.96 -0.78
C MET A 316 -0.46 6.59 -1.68
N GLY A 317 -0.82 7.44 -2.64
CA GLY A 317 -1.87 7.14 -3.61
C GLY A 317 -1.55 5.92 -4.48
N LEU A 318 -0.30 5.77 -4.94
CA LEU A 318 0.15 4.58 -5.65
C LEU A 318 0.16 3.36 -4.75
N LEU A 319 0.68 3.48 -3.52
CA LEU A 319 0.75 2.39 -2.56
C LEU A 319 -0.63 1.83 -2.23
N GLU A 320 -1.61 2.68 -1.91
CA GLU A 320 -2.99 2.24 -1.66
C GLU A 320 -3.59 1.57 -2.89
N SER A 321 -3.45 2.17 -4.08
CA SER A 321 -4.00 1.62 -5.32
C SER A 321 -3.39 0.25 -5.67
N ILE A 322 -2.07 0.09 -5.51
CA ILE A 322 -1.37 -1.18 -5.74
C ILE A 322 -1.77 -2.22 -4.68
N ALA A 323 -1.87 -1.82 -3.41
CA ALA A 323 -2.26 -2.71 -2.33
C ALA A 323 -3.69 -3.24 -2.54
N VAL A 324 -4.64 -2.37 -2.93
CA VAL A 324 -6.00 -2.77 -3.29
C VAL A 324 -5.99 -3.74 -4.47
N ALA A 325 -5.29 -3.42 -5.57
CA ALA A 325 -5.24 -4.28 -6.74
C ALA A 325 -4.63 -5.66 -6.44
N LYS A 326 -3.50 -5.70 -5.69
CA LYS A 326 -2.87 -6.96 -5.25
C LYS A 326 -3.80 -7.79 -4.34
N ALA A 327 -4.56 -7.15 -3.44
CA ALA A 327 -5.50 -7.84 -2.55
C ALA A 327 -6.64 -8.55 -3.32
N PHE A 328 -6.99 -8.04 -4.52
CA PHE A 328 -8.00 -8.62 -5.41
C PHE A 328 -7.39 -9.42 -6.59
N GLY A 329 -6.13 -9.84 -6.46
CA GLY A 329 -5.48 -10.81 -7.37
C GLY A 329 -5.14 -10.28 -8.75
N LYS A 330 -4.95 -8.97 -8.92
CA LYS A 330 -4.62 -8.34 -10.20
C LYS A 330 -3.31 -7.54 -10.13
N THR A 331 -2.60 -7.51 -11.26
CA THR A 331 -1.47 -6.60 -11.43
C THR A 331 -2.00 -5.19 -11.72
N PRO A 332 -1.66 -4.19 -10.90
CA PRO A 332 -2.14 -2.82 -11.11
C PRO A 332 -1.43 -2.18 -12.30
N ALA A 333 -2.16 -1.42 -13.10
CA ALA A 333 -1.56 -0.47 -14.02
C ALA A 333 -1.14 0.78 -13.24
N THR A 334 0.16 0.97 -13.06
CA THR A 334 0.73 2.07 -12.24
C THR A 334 0.46 3.48 -12.79
N HIS A 335 0.15 3.58 -14.10
CA HIS A 335 -0.19 4.86 -14.74
C HIS A 335 -1.66 5.29 -14.53
N THR A 336 -2.58 4.36 -14.23
CA THR A 336 -4.02 4.66 -14.10
C THR A 336 -4.32 5.67 -12.99
N PRO A 337 -3.80 5.54 -11.74
CA PRO A 337 -4.06 6.54 -10.69
C PRO A 337 -3.53 7.92 -11.07
N GLY A 338 -2.36 8.00 -11.71
CA GLY A 338 -1.78 9.25 -12.16
C GLY A 338 -2.66 9.98 -13.17
N LEU A 339 -3.10 9.28 -14.22
CA LEU A 339 -4.00 9.87 -15.22
C LEU A 339 -5.35 10.26 -14.62
N THR A 340 -5.87 9.47 -13.68
CA THR A 340 -7.10 9.79 -12.97
C THR A 340 -6.99 11.09 -12.18
N ASN A 341 -5.88 11.31 -11.48
CA ASN A 341 -5.64 12.53 -10.70
C ASN A 341 -5.43 13.76 -11.62
N VAL A 342 -4.71 13.61 -12.74
CA VAL A 342 -4.55 14.69 -13.73
C VAL A 342 -5.89 15.08 -14.35
N LEU A 343 -6.67 14.13 -14.85
CA LEU A 343 -7.98 14.41 -15.43
C LEU A 343 -8.99 14.89 -14.39
N GLY A 344 -8.92 14.34 -13.16
CA GLY A 344 -9.74 14.77 -12.04
C GLY A 344 -9.51 16.23 -11.66
N SER A 345 -8.27 16.71 -11.71
CA SER A 345 -7.95 18.10 -11.41
C SER A 345 -8.64 19.11 -12.34
N LEU A 346 -8.96 18.71 -13.58
CA LEU A 346 -9.72 19.55 -14.54
C LEU A 346 -11.19 19.76 -14.13
N VAL A 347 -11.71 18.90 -13.28
CA VAL A 347 -13.08 18.99 -12.72
C VAL A 347 -13.05 19.28 -11.21
N SER A 348 -12.02 19.96 -10.75
CA SER A 348 -11.86 20.37 -9.35
C SER A 348 -11.81 19.20 -8.34
N SER A 349 -11.32 18.02 -8.75
CA SER A 349 -11.08 16.90 -7.87
C SER A 349 -9.82 17.14 -7.02
N TYR A 350 -9.83 16.66 -5.78
CA TYR A 350 -8.60 16.51 -4.98
C TYR A 350 -7.98 15.11 -5.19
N PRO A 351 -6.75 14.83 -4.70
CA PRO A 351 -6.08 13.54 -4.93
C PRO A 351 -6.92 12.35 -4.49
N ILE A 352 -7.06 11.36 -5.37
CA ILE A 352 -7.83 10.14 -5.15
C ILE A 352 -6.98 8.89 -5.33
N THR A 353 -7.48 7.76 -4.77
CA THR A 353 -6.80 6.48 -4.79
C THR A 353 -7.79 5.31 -4.76
N GLY A 354 -7.28 4.08 -4.78
CA GLY A 354 -8.09 2.86 -4.64
C GLY A 354 -8.66 2.71 -3.22
N SER A 355 -9.91 2.33 -3.12
CA SER A 355 -10.61 2.13 -1.84
C SER A 355 -10.86 0.67 -1.55
N PHE A 356 -10.28 0.12 -0.46
CA PHE A 356 -10.54 -1.25 -0.02
C PHE A 356 -12.02 -1.52 0.27
N GLY A 357 -12.69 -0.60 0.99
CA GLY A 357 -14.09 -0.78 1.38
C GLY A 357 -15.04 -0.81 0.19
N ARG A 358 -14.90 0.13 -0.73
CA ARG A 358 -15.74 0.20 -1.95
C ARG A 358 -15.44 -0.95 -2.90
N THR A 359 -14.16 -1.30 -3.09
CA THR A 359 -13.73 -2.44 -3.90
C THR A 359 -14.31 -3.74 -3.35
N ALA A 360 -14.34 -3.92 -2.03
CA ALA A 360 -14.97 -5.08 -1.42
C ALA A 360 -16.49 -5.13 -1.67
N VAL A 361 -17.19 -3.99 -1.59
CA VAL A 361 -18.62 -3.89 -1.93
C VAL A 361 -18.85 -4.24 -3.41
N ASN A 362 -18.03 -3.70 -4.31
CA ASN A 362 -18.10 -3.95 -5.74
C ASN A 362 -17.92 -5.45 -6.07
N ALA A 363 -16.87 -6.06 -5.54
CA ALA A 363 -16.60 -7.49 -5.69
C ALA A 363 -17.72 -8.37 -5.13
N GLN A 364 -18.27 -8.03 -3.93
CA GLN A 364 -19.37 -8.77 -3.30
C GLN A 364 -20.70 -8.59 -4.04
N SER A 365 -20.88 -7.51 -4.77
CA SER A 365 -22.06 -7.27 -5.62
C SER A 365 -21.99 -8.05 -6.95
N GLY A 366 -20.89 -8.74 -7.22
CA GLY A 366 -20.75 -9.61 -8.38
C GLY A 366 -20.43 -8.86 -9.67
N VAL A 367 -19.72 -7.74 -9.60
CA VAL A 367 -19.28 -6.97 -10.77
C VAL A 367 -18.53 -7.87 -11.78
N CYS A 368 -18.86 -7.73 -13.04
CA CYS A 368 -18.25 -8.51 -14.11
C CYS A 368 -17.16 -7.73 -14.86
N THR A 369 -17.32 -6.41 -14.99
CA THR A 369 -16.39 -5.55 -15.74
C THR A 369 -16.22 -4.19 -15.04
N PRO A 370 -15.22 -3.37 -15.42
CA PRO A 370 -15.12 -1.99 -14.95
C PRO A 370 -16.30 -1.09 -15.32
N ALA A 371 -17.25 -1.57 -16.16
CA ALA A 371 -18.47 -0.84 -16.54
C ALA A 371 -19.38 -0.50 -15.35
N GLY A 372 -19.32 -1.28 -14.25
CA GLY A 372 -19.98 -0.90 -13.00
C GLY A 372 -19.59 0.49 -12.50
N GLY A 373 -18.34 0.91 -12.73
CA GLY A 373 -17.86 2.26 -12.42
C GLY A 373 -18.59 3.36 -13.19
N LEU A 374 -18.98 3.12 -14.45
CA LEU A 374 -19.75 4.08 -15.23
C LEU A 374 -21.12 4.36 -14.57
N VAL A 375 -21.79 3.32 -14.09
CA VAL A 375 -23.08 3.44 -13.38
C VAL A 375 -22.89 4.20 -12.06
N THR A 376 -21.85 3.89 -11.31
CA THR A 376 -21.51 4.61 -10.08
C THR A 376 -21.26 6.09 -10.36
N GLY A 377 -20.43 6.42 -11.36
CA GLY A 377 -20.12 7.80 -11.75
C GLY A 377 -21.36 8.57 -12.22
N ALA A 378 -22.23 7.93 -13.00
CA ALA A 378 -23.50 8.53 -13.44
C ALA A 378 -24.43 8.80 -12.24
N LEU A 379 -24.51 7.89 -11.28
CA LEU A 379 -25.31 8.10 -10.07
C LEU A 379 -24.78 9.26 -9.22
N VAL A 380 -23.44 9.40 -9.11
CA VAL A 380 -22.82 10.54 -8.41
C VAL A 380 -23.10 11.86 -9.14
N LEU A 381 -23.02 11.91 -10.48
CA LEU A 381 -23.38 13.10 -11.25
C LEU A 381 -24.85 13.45 -11.08
N LEU A 382 -25.74 12.46 -11.11
CA LEU A 382 -27.16 12.65 -10.87
C LEU A 382 -27.41 13.22 -9.46
N SER A 383 -26.67 12.77 -8.46
CA SER A 383 -26.77 13.29 -7.10
C SER A 383 -26.29 14.74 -6.97
N LEU A 384 -25.29 15.13 -7.75
CA LEU A 384 -24.80 16.51 -7.81
C LEU A 384 -25.82 17.47 -8.44
N ASP A 385 -26.59 16.99 -9.40
CA ASP A 385 -27.57 17.84 -10.11
C ASP A 385 -28.90 17.94 -9.36
N TYR A 386 -29.39 16.83 -8.79
CA TYR A 386 -30.74 16.76 -8.21
C TYR A 386 -30.77 16.73 -6.68
N LEU A 387 -29.73 16.27 -6.00
CA LEU A 387 -29.74 16.05 -4.55
C LEU A 387 -28.92 17.08 -3.76
N THR A 388 -28.24 18.02 -4.43
CA THR A 388 -27.36 18.99 -3.76
C THR A 388 -28.12 19.84 -2.74
N SER A 389 -29.34 20.30 -3.05
CA SER A 389 -30.17 21.06 -2.13
C SER A 389 -30.58 20.23 -0.88
N GLN A 390 -30.69 18.91 -1.01
CA GLN A 390 -30.99 18.02 0.10
C GLN A 390 -29.78 17.79 1.03
N PHE A 391 -28.58 17.93 0.52
CA PHE A 391 -27.36 17.78 1.31
C PHE A 391 -27.19 18.84 2.39
N TYR A 392 -27.85 20.00 2.23
CA TYR A 392 -27.92 21.04 3.26
C TYR A 392 -28.40 20.47 4.61
N TYR A 393 -29.42 19.63 4.60
CA TYR A 393 -30.05 19.07 5.80
C TYR A 393 -29.28 17.91 6.44
N ILE A 394 -28.14 17.50 5.90
CA ILE A 394 -27.37 16.40 6.46
C ILE A 394 -26.65 16.88 7.74
N PRO A 395 -26.93 16.29 8.92
CA PRO A 395 -26.22 16.62 10.13
C PRO A 395 -24.73 16.18 10.08
N LYS A 396 -23.81 17.02 10.53
CA LYS A 396 -22.39 16.66 10.62
C LYS A 396 -22.15 15.45 11.52
N ALA A 397 -22.95 15.28 12.56
CA ALA A 397 -22.90 14.12 13.45
C ALA A 397 -23.15 12.79 12.72
N ALA A 398 -24.08 12.77 11.74
CA ALA A 398 -24.32 11.58 10.91
C ALA A 398 -23.14 11.25 10.00
N LEU A 399 -22.54 12.25 9.35
CA LEU A 399 -21.34 12.06 8.54
C LEU A 399 -20.17 11.58 9.41
N ALA A 400 -19.99 12.13 10.60
CA ALA A 400 -18.99 11.69 11.57
C ALA A 400 -19.16 10.21 11.96
N ALA A 401 -20.40 9.78 12.20
CA ALA A 401 -20.71 8.37 12.47
C ALA A 401 -20.31 7.47 11.28
N VAL A 402 -20.62 7.87 10.05
CA VAL A 402 -20.23 7.13 8.83
C VAL A 402 -18.71 7.03 8.72
N ILE A 403 -17.98 8.11 8.97
CA ILE A 403 -16.50 8.13 8.89
C ILE A 403 -15.90 7.20 9.93
N ILE A 404 -16.31 7.31 11.19
CA ILE A 404 -15.82 6.45 12.29
C ILE A 404 -16.03 4.98 11.96
N MET A 405 -17.24 4.61 11.51
CA MET A 405 -17.58 3.24 11.16
C MET A 405 -16.85 2.73 9.90
N ALA A 406 -16.47 3.63 8.99
CA ALA A 406 -15.71 3.28 7.79
C ALA A 406 -14.22 3.05 8.09
N VAL A 407 -13.62 3.83 9.00
CA VAL A 407 -12.19 3.72 9.33
C VAL A 407 -11.89 2.70 10.42
N ALA A 408 -12.82 2.42 11.33
CA ALA A 408 -12.63 1.47 12.43
C ALA A 408 -12.04 0.09 12.01
N PRO A 409 -12.44 -0.52 10.87
CA PRO A 409 -11.84 -1.79 10.41
C PRO A 409 -10.38 -1.69 9.96
N LEU A 410 -9.86 -0.49 9.70
CA LEU A 410 -8.48 -0.27 9.29
C LEU A 410 -7.51 -0.36 10.47
N PHE A 411 -8.01 -0.19 11.70
CA PHE A 411 -7.23 -0.35 12.92
C PHE A 411 -7.05 -1.85 13.23
N ASP A 412 -5.83 -2.33 13.10
CA ASP A 412 -5.47 -3.73 13.33
C ASP A 412 -4.70 -3.89 14.65
N ALA A 413 -5.42 -3.94 15.78
CA ALA A 413 -4.80 -4.14 17.10
C ALA A 413 -4.06 -5.48 17.22
N LYS A 414 -4.44 -6.48 16.40
CA LYS A 414 -3.81 -7.81 16.45
C LYS A 414 -2.40 -7.82 15.86
N ILE A 415 -2.07 -6.85 15.00
CA ILE A 415 -0.76 -6.77 14.36
C ILE A 415 0.37 -6.62 15.37
N PHE A 416 0.18 -5.83 16.45
CA PHE A 416 1.16 -5.66 17.51
C PHE A 416 1.51 -7.00 18.18
N ARG A 417 0.50 -7.81 18.49
CA ARG A 417 0.69 -9.14 19.07
C ARG A 417 1.31 -10.12 18.09
N THR A 418 0.94 -10.02 16.81
CA THR A 418 1.48 -10.90 15.77
C THR A 418 2.96 -10.64 15.54
N LEU A 419 3.36 -9.38 15.38
CA LEU A 419 4.76 -9.00 15.21
C LEU A 419 5.60 -9.34 16.45
N TRP A 420 5.06 -9.16 17.66
CA TRP A 420 5.75 -9.56 18.88
C TRP A 420 6.09 -11.06 18.91
N ARG A 421 5.22 -11.90 18.34
CA ARG A 421 5.43 -13.35 18.26
C ARG A 421 6.35 -13.78 17.12
N VAL A 422 6.23 -13.15 15.95
CA VAL A 422 6.94 -13.54 14.73
C VAL A 422 8.37 -12.98 14.75
N LYS A 423 8.51 -11.66 14.84
CA LYS A 423 9.79 -10.97 14.81
C LYS A 423 9.71 -9.65 15.58
N ARG A 424 10.29 -9.62 16.77
CA ARG A 424 10.21 -8.46 17.67
C ARG A 424 10.83 -7.18 17.08
N LEU A 425 11.87 -7.32 16.25
CA LEU A 425 12.53 -6.19 15.60
C LEU A 425 11.62 -5.44 14.63
N ASP A 426 10.67 -6.14 13.98
CA ASP A 426 9.73 -5.51 13.06
C ASP A 426 8.66 -4.65 13.78
N LEU A 427 8.60 -4.76 15.11
CA LEU A 427 7.78 -3.87 15.92
C LEU A 427 8.34 -2.44 15.96
N LEU A 428 9.67 -2.28 15.83
CA LEU A 428 10.33 -0.98 15.90
C LEU A 428 9.85 -0.03 14.79
N PRO A 429 9.91 -0.37 13.49
CA PRO A 429 9.39 0.50 12.43
C PRO A 429 7.89 0.75 12.57
N LEU A 430 7.10 -0.21 13.04
CA LEU A 430 5.67 -0.02 13.29
C LEU A 430 5.44 1.03 14.39
N CYS A 431 6.10 0.90 15.56
CA CYS A 431 5.93 1.83 16.67
C CYS A 431 6.44 3.24 16.33
N VAL A 432 7.58 3.35 15.66
CA VAL A 432 8.14 4.64 15.22
C VAL A 432 7.15 5.34 14.28
N THR A 433 6.65 4.62 13.27
CA THR A 433 5.65 5.18 12.34
C THR A 433 4.38 5.58 13.07
N PHE A 434 3.84 4.70 13.92
CA PHE A 434 2.60 4.93 14.65
C PHE A 434 2.68 6.18 15.54
N LEU A 435 3.75 6.33 16.31
CA LEU A 435 3.89 7.46 17.24
C LEU A 435 4.17 8.79 16.52
N LEU A 436 5.05 8.79 15.51
CA LEU A 436 5.40 10.02 14.80
C LEU A 436 4.28 10.51 13.88
N CYS A 437 3.42 9.63 13.39
CA CYS A 437 2.26 10.03 12.59
C CYS A 437 1.25 10.92 13.35
N PHE A 438 1.22 10.90 14.68
CA PHE A 438 0.39 11.82 15.47
C PHE A 438 0.93 13.25 15.48
N TRP A 439 2.22 13.43 15.24
CA TRP A 439 2.81 14.75 15.08
C TRP A 439 2.57 15.25 13.66
N GLU A 440 3.17 14.57 12.69
CA GLU A 440 2.93 14.78 11.26
C GLU A 440 3.08 13.45 10.51
N VAL A 441 2.11 13.15 9.69
CA VAL A 441 2.01 11.86 8.97
C VAL A 441 3.23 11.61 8.07
N GLN A 442 3.72 12.65 7.40
CA GLN A 442 4.87 12.57 6.50
C GLN A 442 6.15 12.14 7.22
N TYR A 443 6.44 12.72 8.39
CA TYR A 443 7.63 12.35 9.17
C TYR A 443 7.51 10.93 9.74
N GLY A 444 6.29 10.51 10.11
CA GLY A 444 6.05 9.15 10.57
C GLY A 444 6.37 8.11 9.51
N ILE A 445 5.91 8.31 8.28
CA ILE A 445 6.16 7.39 7.16
C ILE A 445 7.65 7.38 6.79
N LEU A 446 8.28 8.55 6.68
CA LEU A 446 9.70 8.66 6.33
C LEU A 446 10.60 8.03 7.40
N ALA A 447 10.36 8.33 8.67
CA ALA A 447 11.14 7.76 9.77
C ALA A 447 10.94 6.23 9.87
N GLY A 448 9.71 5.75 9.72
CA GLY A 448 9.43 4.31 9.72
C GLY A 448 10.10 3.59 8.57
N ALA A 449 10.05 4.16 7.36
CA ALA A 449 10.72 3.61 6.18
C ALA A 449 12.25 3.60 6.36
N LEU A 450 12.83 4.67 6.91
CA LEU A 450 14.26 4.73 7.22
C LEU A 450 14.67 3.66 8.24
N VAL A 451 13.91 3.51 9.33
CA VAL A 451 14.17 2.47 10.34
C VAL A 451 14.06 1.07 9.71
N SER A 452 13.05 0.84 8.87
CA SER A 452 12.90 -0.43 8.17
C SER A 452 14.07 -0.73 7.22
N LEU A 453 14.54 0.29 6.51
CA LEU A 453 15.71 0.19 5.63
C LEU A 453 17.00 -0.10 6.42
N LEU A 454 17.19 0.59 7.56
CA LEU A 454 18.34 0.34 8.43
C LEU A 454 18.34 -1.08 9.00
N LEU A 455 17.18 -1.61 9.39
CA LEU A 455 17.05 -3.00 9.83
C LEU A 455 17.37 -4.00 8.70
N LEU A 456 16.91 -3.70 7.47
CA LEU A 456 17.25 -4.51 6.29
C LEU A 456 18.75 -4.48 6.01
N LEU A 457 19.37 -3.29 6.03
CA LEU A 457 20.81 -3.14 5.82
C LEU A 457 21.61 -3.85 6.91
N HIS A 458 21.17 -3.76 8.17
CA HIS A 458 21.81 -4.49 9.27
C HIS A 458 21.71 -6.01 9.08
N ALA A 459 20.56 -6.53 8.66
CA ALA A 459 20.36 -7.95 8.38
C ALA A 459 21.22 -8.44 7.20
N VAL A 460 21.40 -7.59 6.18
CA VAL A 460 22.30 -7.88 5.05
C VAL A 460 23.77 -7.81 5.48
N ALA A 461 24.14 -6.83 6.30
CA ALA A 461 25.53 -6.63 6.74
C ALA A 461 26.01 -7.74 7.70
N ARG A 462 25.11 -8.30 8.50
CA ARG A 462 25.43 -9.39 9.45
C ARG A 462 24.56 -10.62 9.20
N PRO A 463 24.84 -11.37 8.12
CA PRO A 463 24.10 -12.60 7.82
C PRO A 463 24.37 -13.64 8.91
N GLU A 464 23.35 -14.43 9.23
CA GLU A 464 23.52 -15.60 10.08
C GLU A 464 24.51 -16.56 9.40
N THR A 465 25.58 -16.92 10.12
CA THR A 465 26.56 -17.91 9.69
C THR A 465 26.43 -19.14 10.55
N GLN A 466 26.20 -20.28 9.93
CA GLN A 466 26.26 -21.56 10.65
C GLN A 466 27.71 -21.99 10.76
N VAL A 467 28.10 -22.38 11.96
CA VAL A 467 29.46 -22.85 12.26
C VAL A 467 29.36 -24.27 12.77
N SER A 468 30.06 -25.18 12.12
CA SER A 468 30.24 -26.55 12.59
C SER A 468 31.69 -26.73 13.08
N GLU A 469 31.84 -27.08 14.33
CA GLU A 469 33.17 -27.33 14.94
C GLU A 469 33.46 -28.84 14.93
N GLY A 470 34.47 -29.19 14.17
CA GLY A 470 34.97 -30.56 14.03
C GLY A 470 36.50 -30.57 14.00
N PRO A 471 37.14 -31.59 13.42
CA PRO A 471 38.57 -31.56 13.13
C PRO A 471 38.96 -30.39 12.24
N VAL A 472 38.04 -29.92 11.41
CA VAL A 472 38.11 -28.71 10.55
C VAL A 472 36.94 -27.82 10.92
N VAL A 473 37.15 -26.52 10.92
CA VAL A 473 36.07 -25.53 11.11
C VAL A 473 35.35 -25.32 9.81
N ILE A 474 34.02 -25.56 9.77
CA ILE A 474 33.17 -25.33 8.60
C ILE A 474 32.31 -24.11 8.89
N LEU A 475 32.37 -23.10 8.02
CA LEU A 475 31.60 -21.89 8.12
C LEU A 475 30.70 -21.78 6.88
N GLN A 476 29.38 -21.70 7.09
CA GLN A 476 28.37 -21.63 6.04
C GLN A 476 27.58 -20.33 6.15
N PRO A 477 27.82 -19.35 5.27
CA PRO A 477 26.99 -18.15 5.19
C PRO A 477 25.58 -18.48 4.67
N ALA A 478 24.54 -17.93 5.29
CA ALA A 478 23.14 -18.21 4.94
C ALA A 478 22.66 -17.44 3.70
N SER A 479 23.44 -16.48 3.18
CA SER A 479 23.03 -15.62 2.06
C SER A 479 24.21 -15.23 1.16
N GLY A 480 23.92 -14.52 0.07
CA GLY A 480 24.94 -13.91 -0.80
C GLY A 480 25.89 -12.99 -0.03
N LEU A 481 27.13 -12.97 -0.45
CA LEU A 481 28.18 -12.12 0.15
C LEU A 481 28.27 -10.82 -0.63
N HIS A 482 28.03 -9.72 0.05
CA HIS A 482 28.09 -8.35 -0.50
C HIS A 482 29.02 -7.48 0.34
N PHE A 483 29.43 -6.34 -0.15
CA PHE A 483 30.40 -5.45 0.49
C PHE A 483 30.15 -5.20 2.00
N PRO A 484 28.88 -5.07 2.50
CA PRO A 484 28.66 -4.86 3.94
C PRO A 484 28.94 -6.11 4.80
N THR A 485 29.01 -7.32 4.19
CA THR A 485 29.21 -8.58 4.91
C THR A 485 30.68 -8.92 5.15
N VAL A 486 31.60 -8.23 4.46
CA VAL A 486 33.03 -8.58 4.45
C VAL A 486 33.63 -8.57 5.85
N GLU A 487 33.40 -7.50 6.61
CA GLU A 487 33.94 -7.36 7.97
C GLU A 487 33.37 -8.41 8.93
N ALA A 488 32.06 -8.67 8.86
CA ALA A 488 31.43 -9.68 9.70
C ALA A 488 31.94 -11.10 9.36
N LEU A 489 32.12 -11.38 8.07
CA LEU A 489 32.70 -12.65 7.61
C LEU A 489 34.16 -12.79 8.05
N ARG A 490 34.95 -11.73 7.90
CA ARG A 490 36.34 -11.69 8.34
C ARG A 490 36.47 -11.92 9.85
N GLU A 491 35.69 -11.21 10.66
CA GLU A 491 35.65 -11.38 12.11
C GLU A 491 35.28 -12.82 12.51
N ALA A 492 34.25 -13.39 11.86
CA ALA A 492 33.83 -14.76 12.11
C ALA A 492 34.92 -15.81 11.75
N ILE A 493 35.62 -15.59 10.64
CA ILE A 493 36.71 -16.47 10.18
C ILE A 493 37.95 -16.35 11.10
N LEU A 494 38.38 -15.11 11.37
CA LEU A 494 39.58 -14.87 12.22
C LEU A 494 39.39 -15.42 13.64
N SER A 495 38.28 -15.09 14.27
CA SER A 495 38.01 -15.52 15.66
C SER A 495 37.91 -17.04 15.83
N ARG A 496 37.46 -17.76 14.81
CA ARG A 496 37.23 -19.21 14.87
C ARG A 496 38.40 -20.05 14.37
N ALA A 497 39.17 -19.54 13.42
CA ALA A 497 40.27 -20.29 12.81
C ALA A 497 41.67 -19.80 13.21
N LEU A 498 41.95 -18.51 13.06
CA LEU A 498 43.31 -18.00 13.22
C LEU A 498 43.67 -17.56 14.64
N GLU A 499 42.71 -17.11 15.45
CA GLU A 499 42.90 -16.79 16.88
C GLU A 499 42.93 -18.04 17.77
N ALA A 500 42.56 -19.19 17.22
CA ALA A 500 42.70 -20.47 17.92
C ALA A 500 44.18 -20.86 18.08
N SER A 501 44.53 -21.48 19.16
CA SER A 501 45.89 -21.99 19.40
C SER A 501 45.88 -23.52 19.49
N PRO A 502 46.42 -24.25 18.51
CA PRO A 502 47.05 -23.80 17.24
C PRO A 502 46.03 -23.29 16.21
N PRO A 503 46.46 -22.48 15.19
CA PRO A 503 45.62 -22.05 14.09
C PRO A 503 44.99 -23.23 13.34
N ARG A 504 43.70 -23.13 12.99
CA ARG A 504 42.94 -24.22 12.37
C ARG A 504 42.65 -23.87 10.90
N SER A 505 42.68 -24.88 10.04
CA SER A 505 42.17 -24.74 8.69
C SER A 505 40.65 -24.61 8.66
N LEU A 506 40.11 -23.86 7.68
CA LEU A 506 38.68 -23.52 7.58
C LEU A 506 38.15 -23.89 6.21
N VAL A 507 36.97 -24.49 6.21
CA VAL A 507 36.14 -24.70 5.00
C VAL A 507 35.03 -23.65 4.95
N LEU A 508 34.99 -22.86 3.90
CA LEU A 508 33.90 -21.93 3.62
C LEU A 508 32.91 -22.61 2.67
N ASP A 509 31.77 -23.03 3.20
CA ASP A 509 30.70 -23.62 2.42
C ASP A 509 29.86 -22.51 1.75
N CYS A 510 30.02 -22.38 0.44
CA CYS A 510 29.39 -21.36 -0.38
C CYS A 510 28.11 -21.87 -1.09
N THR A 511 27.51 -22.96 -0.66
CA THR A 511 26.30 -23.56 -1.31
C THR A 511 25.16 -22.55 -1.41
N HIS A 512 24.99 -21.69 -0.41
CA HIS A 512 23.96 -20.65 -0.36
C HIS A 512 24.41 -19.28 -0.89
N VAL A 513 25.65 -19.15 -1.33
CA VAL A 513 26.21 -17.91 -1.88
C VAL A 513 25.88 -17.80 -3.36
N CYS A 514 24.88 -16.98 -3.70
CA CYS A 514 24.42 -16.79 -5.09
C CYS A 514 25.18 -15.70 -5.85
N SER A 515 25.82 -14.77 -5.13
CA SER A 515 26.53 -13.63 -5.72
C SER A 515 27.64 -13.14 -4.80
N VAL A 516 28.70 -12.61 -5.42
CA VAL A 516 29.81 -11.91 -4.74
C VAL A 516 30.10 -10.61 -5.48
N ASP A 517 30.49 -9.57 -4.77
CA ASP A 517 30.95 -8.32 -5.33
C ASP A 517 32.47 -8.17 -5.26
N TYR A 518 32.99 -7.12 -5.89
CA TYR A 518 34.44 -6.86 -5.96
C TYR A 518 35.09 -6.69 -4.56
N THR A 519 34.38 -6.06 -3.62
CA THR A 519 34.89 -5.84 -2.24
C THR A 519 35.04 -7.15 -1.50
N VAL A 520 34.08 -8.08 -1.68
CA VAL A 520 34.17 -9.44 -1.12
C VAL A 520 35.36 -10.19 -1.70
N VAL A 521 35.58 -10.10 -3.01
CA VAL A 521 36.75 -10.73 -3.67
C VAL A 521 38.06 -10.24 -3.08
N LEU A 522 38.20 -8.92 -2.86
CA LEU A 522 39.39 -8.35 -2.21
C LEU A 522 39.57 -8.87 -0.78
N GLY A 523 38.50 -8.84 0.02
CA GLY A 523 38.53 -9.31 1.40
C GLY A 523 38.86 -10.82 1.52
N LEU A 524 38.35 -11.64 0.60
CA LEU A 524 38.73 -13.05 0.51
C LEU A 524 40.21 -13.23 0.12
N GLY A 525 40.73 -12.39 -0.76
CA GLY A 525 42.15 -12.38 -1.12
C GLY A 525 43.05 -12.06 0.07
N GLU A 526 42.70 -11.07 0.88
CA GLU A 526 43.41 -10.74 2.12
C GLU A 526 43.36 -11.90 3.13
N LEU A 527 42.18 -12.50 3.32
CA LEU A 527 42.02 -13.66 4.20
C LEU A 527 42.90 -14.85 3.76
N LEU A 528 42.94 -15.17 2.47
CA LEU A 528 43.81 -16.23 1.93
C LEU A 528 45.26 -15.96 2.22
N GLN A 529 45.74 -14.70 2.12
CA GLN A 529 47.10 -14.36 2.51
C GLN A 529 47.38 -14.50 4.00
N ASP A 530 46.43 -14.12 4.85
CA ASP A 530 46.57 -14.23 6.30
C ASP A 530 46.60 -15.70 6.75
N PHE A 531 45.78 -16.57 6.16
CA PHE A 531 45.85 -18.02 6.38
C PHE A 531 47.18 -18.60 5.94
N HIS A 532 47.67 -18.21 4.76
CA HIS A 532 48.96 -18.68 4.28
C HIS A 532 50.14 -18.28 5.19
N LYS A 533 50.13 -17.02 5.69
CA LYS A 533 51.18 -16.56 6.66
C LYS A 533 51.20 -17.35 7.95
N GLN A 534 50.04 -17.85 8.41
CA GLN A 534 49.92 -18.62 9.66
C GLN A 534 50.01 -20.14 9.46
N GLY A 535 50.32 -20.60 8.24
CA GLY A 535 50.44 -22.02 7.93
C GLY A 535 49.12 -22.80 7.98
N ALA A 536 47.98 -22.11 7.93
CA ALA A 536 46.64 -22.69 7.85
C ALA A 536 46.07 -22.56 6.44
N SER A 537 45.04 -23.35 6.11
CA SER A 537 44.42 -23.35 4.78
C SER A 537 42.95 -22.89 4.86
N LEU A 538 42.55 -22.00 3.93
CA LEU A 538 41.17 -21.61 3.68
C LEU A 538 40.74 -22.22 2.37
N VAL A 539 39.75 -23.10 2.39
CA VAL A 539 39.22 -23.77 1.19
C VAL A 539 37.74 -23.50 0.99
N PHE A 540 37.28 -23.53 -0.24
CA PHE A 540 35.91 -23.20 -0.64
C PHE A 540 35.18 -24.46 -1.13
N VAL A 541 33.93 -24.61 -0.74
CA VAL A 541 33.10 -25.76 -1.16
C VAL A 541 31.73 -25.26 -1.67
N GLY A 542 31.15 -25.97 -2.62
CA GLY A 542 29.79 -25.71 -3.09
C GLY A 542 29.59 -24.41 -3.85
N LEU A 543 30.63 -23.90 -4.51
CA LEU A 543 30.57 -22.66 -5.27
C LEU A 543 29.63 -22.78 -6.46
N GLN A 544 28.65 -21.86 -6.56
CA GLN A 544 27.80 -21.75 -7.73
C GLN A 544 28.59 -21.22 -8.95
N VAL A 545 28.23 -21.65 -10.16
CA VAL A 545 28.94 -21.29 -11.40
C VAL A 545 29.19 -19.78 -11.57
N PRO A 546 28.22 -18.87 -11.31
CA PRO A 546 28.47 -17.44 -11.42
C PRO A 546 29.54 -16.93 -10.45
N VAL A 547 29.51 -17.42 -9.20
CA VAL A 547 30.46 -17.04 -8.14
C VAL A 547 31.85 -17.59 -8.44
N LEU A 548 31.93 -18.86 -8.84
CA LEU A 548 33.19 -19.51 -9.23
C LEU A 548 33.86 -18.77 -10.40
N ARG A 549 33.09 -18.34 -11.40
CA ARG A 549 33.59 -17.56 -12.55
C ARG A 549 34.24 -16.25 -12.10
N VAL A 550 33.63 -15.53 -11.16
CA VAL A 550 34.16 -14.27 -10.61
C VAL A 550 35.45 -14.52 -9.84
N LEU A 551 35.49 -15.51 -8.96
CA LEU A 551 36.69 -15.82 -8.15
C LEU A 551 37.86 -16.31 -9.00
N LEU A 552 37.60 -17.12 -10.03
CA LEU A 552 38.63 -17.56 -10.98
C LEU A 552 39.16 -16.39 -11.83
N SER A 553 38.31 -15.44 -12.20
CA SER A 553 38.71 -14.25 -12.96
C SER A 553 39.57 -13.29 -12.15
N ALA A 554 39.47 -13.33 -10.83
CA ALA A 554 40.23 -12.50 -9.91
C ALA A 554 41.66 -13.03 -9.62
N ASP A 555 41.99 -14.23 -10.06
CA ASP A 555 43.33 -14.87 -9.95
C ASP A 555 43.90 -14.81 -8.50
N LEU A 556 43.09 -15.18 -7.50
CA LEU A 556 43.44 -15.10 -6.10
C LEU A 556 44.52 -16.13 -5.76
N LYS A 557 45.66 -15.67 -5.22
CA LYS A 557 46.73 -16.56 -4.78
C LYS A 557 46.30 -17.47 -3.63
N GLY A 558 46.49 -18.77 -3.79
CA GLY A 558 46.13 -19.77 -2.79
C GLY A 558 44.65 -20.15 -2.80
N PHE A 559 43.88 -19.73 -3.81
CA PHE A 559 42.46 -20.10 -3.93
C PHE A 559 42.32 -21.57 -4.30
N GLN A 560 41.63 -22.33 -3.44
CA GLN A 560 41.33 -23.76 -3.64
C GLN A 560 39.85 -23.99 -3.45
N HIS A 561 39.23 -24.73 -4.37
CA HIS A 561 37.82 -25.06 -4.30
C HIS A 561 37.58 -26.55 -4.57
N PHE A 562 36.55 -27.08 -3.93
CA PHE A 562 36.14 -28.49 -4.06
C PHE A 562 34.64 -28.57 -4.35
N SER A 563 34.24 -29.66 -5.00
CA SER A 563 32.82 -29.88 -5.31
C SER A 563 32.03 -30.36 -4.09
N THR A 564 32.68 -31.15 -3.22
CA THR A 564 32.06 -31.74 -2.03
C THR A 564 32.83 -31.42 -0.76
N LEU A 565 32.14 -31.43 0.37
CA LEU A 565 32.74 -31.24 1.69
C LEU A 565 33.72 -32.34 2.02
N GLU A 566 33.44 -33.60 1.67
CA GLU A 566 34.27 -34.76 1.90
C GLU A 566 35.66 -34.64 1.21
N GLU A 567 35.68 -34.11 0.00
CA GLU A 567 36.92 -33.85 -0.75
C GLU A 567 37.78 -32.79 -0.05
N ALA A 568 37.15 -31.73 0.45
CA ALA A 568 37.83 -30.66 1.17
C ALA A 568 38.39 -31.14 2.51
N GLU A 569 37.62 -31.93 3.29
CA GLU A 569 38.09 -32.52 4.56
C GLU A 569 39.23 -33.50 4.35
N LYS A 570 39.17 -34.34 3.31
CA LYS A 570 40.25 -35.27 2.96
C LYS A 570 41.52 -34.52 2.57
N TYR A 571 41.40 -33.44 1.81
CA TYR A 571 42.52 -32.56 1.45
C TYR A 571 43.18 -31.94 2.69
N LEU A 572 42.38 -31.42 3.62
CA LEU A 572 42.87 -30.77 4.84
C LEU A 572 43.38 -31.75 5.91
N GLY A 573 42.97 -33.03 5.88
CA GLY A 573 43.43 -34.09 6.79
C GLY A 573 44.72 -34.78 6.36
N GLN A 574 45.28 -34.47 5.20
CA GLN A 574 46.60 -34.99 4.77
C GLN A 574 47.70 -34.16 5.42
N GLU A 575 48.64 -34.82 6.13
CA GLU A 575 49.82 -34.16 6.75
C GLU A 575 50.63 -33.39 5.69
N PRO A 576 51.19 -32.21 6.06
CA PRO A 576 52.01 -31.41 5.15
C PRO A 576 53.32 -32.16 4.85
N GLY A 577 53.36 -32.92 3.77
CA GLY A 577 54.52 -33.73 3.34
C GLY A 577 54.24 -34.76 2.27
N THR A 578 53.02 -35.12 2.03
CA THR A 578 52.58 -35.98 0.92
C THR A 578 52.28 -35.12 -0.27
N GLN A 579 52.91 -35.41 -1.43
CA GLN A 579 52.84 -34.61 -2.68
C GLN A 579 51.45 -34.13 -2.99
N PRO A 580 51.30 -32.88 -3.46
CA PRO A 580 50.01 -32.36 -3.88
C PRO A 580 49.40 -33.31 -4.91
N TYR A 581 48.16 -33.68 -4.66
CA TYR A 581 47.32 -34.36 -5.64
C TYR A 581 47.27 -33.41 -6.86
N ASN A 582 48.08 -33.76 -7.89
CA ASN A 582 48.14 -33.05 -9.15
C ASN A 582 46.77 -33.20 -9.81
N ILE A 583 45.84 -32.31 -9.48
CA ILE A 583 44.83 -31.90 -10.43
C ILE A 583 45.69 -31.17 -11.47
N SER A 584 45.93 -31.82 -12.59
CA SER A 584 46.79 -31.30 -13.64
C SER A 584 46.39 -29.84 -13.90
N GLU A 585 47.36 -28.91 -13.84
CA GLU A 585 47.14 -27.50 -14.18
C GLU A 585 46.38 -27.36 -15.51
N ASP A 586 46.51 -28.34 -16.39
CA ASP A 586 45.78 -28.47 -17.63
C ASP A 586 44.29 -28.65 -17.46
N SER A 587 43.79 -29.45 -16.50
CA SER A 587 42.36 -29.64 -16.28
C SER A 587 41.68 -28.43 -15.63
N VAL A 588 42.42 -27.70 -14.79
CA VAL A 588 41.96 -26.42 -14.22
C VAL A 588 41.96 -25.34 -15.32
N LEU A 589 42.99 -25.35 -16.21
CA LEU A 589 43.05 -24.42 -17.32
C LEU A 589 41.99 -24.69 -18.38
N GLU A 590 41.70 -25.94 -18.72
CA GLU A 590 40.60 -26.31 -19.63
C GLU A 590 39.22 -25.96 -19.05
N HIS A 591 39.01 -26.20 -17.74
CA HIS A 591 37.76 -25.82 -17.06
C HIS A 591 37.63 -24.29 -16.95
N LYS A 592 38.73 -23.58 -16.67
CA LYS A 592 38.81 -22.11 -16.65
C LYS A 592 38.51 -21.53 -18.06
N VAL A 593 39.04 -22.11 -19.13
CA VAL A 593 38.80 -21.70 -20.53
C VAL A 593 37.36 -22.04 -20.97
N ALA A 594 36.82 -23.17 -20.58
CA ALA A 594 35.45 -23.55 -20.92
C ALA A 594 34.40 -22.65 -20.22
N LEU A 595 34.61 -22.30 -18.92
CA LEU A 595 33.76 -21.40 -18.17
C LEU A 595 33.85 -19.94 -18.60
N LEU A 596 34.98 -19.50 -19.16
CA LEU A 596 35.15 -18.13 -19.69
C LEU A 596 34.56 -17.99 -21.10
N LYS A 597 34.35 -19.09 -21.85
CA LYS A 597 33.77 -19.11 -23.20
C LYS A 597 32.25 -19.32 -23.23
N ALA A 598 31.64 -19.80 -22.14
CA ALA A 598 30.20 -19.95 -21.94
C ALA A 598 29.59 -18.72 -21.23
#